data_400696e3dc1c59b56f83744d66d3ac5f
#
_entry.id   400696e3dc1c59b56f83744d66d3ac5f
#
_cell.length_a   1.000
_cell.length_b   1.000
_cell.length_c   1.000
_cell.angle_alpha   90.00
_cell.angle_beta   90.00
_cell.angle_gamma   90.00
#
_symmetry.space_group_name_H-M   'P 1'
#
loop_
_entity.id
_entity.type
_entity.pdbx_description
1 polymer ?
#
loop_
_entity_poly.entity_id
_entity_poly.type
_entity_poly.pdbx_seq_one_letter_code
_entity_poly.pdbx_strand_id
1 'polypeptide(L)'
;IGRIGMKHENDPKRLKPATHFGMWNSSPCVELSAVCDPVSEHLQMANSLNTDVRTYTDAEELLKDVKPDIVSIATWKDTHYEMMKLCSKYEIPAIVCEKPIAESIEHAREIVDELNEKGIHLFINHRRRFDELLYPLRENLKNGIIGEVIQANCLYVYGLITTGTHVIDTLRFLLKDIAGEV
;
A
#
# COMPACT_ATOMS: atom_id res chain seq x y z
N ILE A 1 -8.82 6.12 7.16
CA ILE A 1 -9.12 4.67 7.01
C ILE A 1 -10.34 4.39 6.10
N GLY A 2 -10.31 4.90 4.86
CA GLY A 2 -11.37 4.72 3.86
C GLY A 2 -11.67 3.25 3.46
N ARG A 3 -12.06 3.00 2.20
CA ARG A 3 -12.49 1.65 1.75
C ARG A 3 -11.41 0.59 1.97
N ILE A 4 -10.23 0.78 1.39
CA ILE A 4 -9.13 -0.19 1.48
C ILE A 4 -8.42 -0.11 2.84
N GLY A 5 -8.50 1.04 3.50
CA GLY A 5 -7.97 1.19 4.85
C GLY A 5 -8.71 0.33 5.88
N MET A 6 -10.06 0.26 5.81
CA MET A 6 -10.85 -0.50 6.79
C MET A 6 -12.22 -0.99 6.30
N LYS A 7 -13.02 -0.19 5.54
CA LYS A 7 -14.43 -0.50 5.26
C LYS A 7 -14.68 -1.86 4.61
N HIS A 8 -13.75 -2.33 3.78
CA HIS A 8 -13.86 -3.65 3.15
C HIS A 8 -13.59 -4.81 4.10
N GLU A 9 -13.16 -4.56 5.35
CA GLU A 9 -12.98 -5.63 6.33
C GLU A 9 -14.28 -6.35 6.67
N ASN A 10 -15.40 -5.65 6.62
CA ASN A 10 -16.73 -6.22 6.88
C ASN A 10 -17.42 -6.79 5.63
N ASP A 11 -16.77 -6.77 4.45
CA ASP A 11 -17.35 -7.33 3.22
C ASP A 11 -17.24 -8.87 3.24
N PRO A 12 -18.38 -9.62 3.31
CA PRO A 12 -18.36 -11.08 3.39
C PRO A 12 -17.87 -11.77 2.10
N LYS A 13 -17.80 -11.02 1.00
CA LYS A 13 -17.32 -11.54 -0.30
C LYS A 13 -15.80 -11.47 -0.44
N ARG A 14 -15.08 -10.94 0.54
CA ARG A 14 -13.62 -10.80 0.52
C ARG A 14 -12.95 -11.76 1.48
N LEU A 15 -11.85 -12.35 1.03
CA LEU A 15 -10.94 -13.06 1.92
C LEU A 15 -10.34 -12.09 2.94
N LYS A 16 -10.10 -12.58 4.15
CA LYS A 16 -9.57 -11.79 5.26
C LYS A 16 -8.10 -12.15 5.53
N PRO A 17 -7.28 -11.17 5.93
CA PRO A 17 -7.60 -9.73 6.07
C PRO A 17 -7.79 -9.05 4.70
N ALA A 18 -8.78 -8.16 4.58
CA ALA A 18 -9.14 -7.52 3.31
C ALA A 18 -8.68 -6.06 3.22
N THR A 19 -8.16 -5.50 4.30
CA THR A 19 -7.83 -4.08 4.47
C THR A 19 -6.52 -3.89 5.22
N HIS A 20 -5.97 -2.67 5.20
CA HIS A 20 -4.81 -2.33 6.02
C HIS A 20 -5.09 -2.53 7.51
N PHE A 21 -6.25 -2.07 8.00
CA PHE A 21 -6.65 -2.28 9.39
C PHE A 21 -6.68 -3.78 9.75
N GLY A 22 -7.37 -4.59 8.95
CA GLY A 22 -7.47 -6.03 9.20
C GLY A 22 -6.11 -6.72 9.19
N MET A 23 -5.23 -6.34 8.24
CA MET A 23 -3.88 -6.88 8.14
C MET A 23 -3.05 -6.59 9.41
N TRP A 24 -3.00 -5.33 9.83
CA TRP A 24 -2.24 -4.95 11.02
C TRP A 24 -2.85 -5.51 12.30
N ASN A 25 -4.17 -5.45 12.44
CA ASN A 25 -4.87 -5.94 13.62
C ASN A 25 -4.78 -7.46 13.81
N SER A 26 -4.58 -8.22 12.74
CA SER A 26 -4.44 -9.69 12.79
C SER A 26 -2.99 -10.18 12.83
N SER A 27 -2.01 -9.29 12.62
CA SER A 27 -0.60 -9.68 12.58
C SER A 27 -0.06 -9.97 13.98
N PRO A 28 0.62 -11.11 14.21
CA PRO A 28 1.24 -11.40 15.50
C PRO A 28 2.57 -10.65 15.72
N CYS A 29 3.09 -9.96 14.68
CA CYS A 29 4.41 -9.33 14.71
C CYS A 29 4.37 -7.83 14.97
N VAL A 30 3.17 -7.22 14.94
CA VAL A 30 2.98 -5.77 15.11
C VAL A 30 1.76 -5.50 15.98
N GLU A 31 1.79 -4.37 16.67
CA GLU A 31 0.67 -3.81 17.42
C GLU A 31 0.04 -2.68 16.62
N LEU A 32 -1.26 -2.77 16.35
CA LEU A 32 -2.04 -1.66 15.79
C LEU A 32 -2.37 -0.68 16.92
N SER A 33 -1.49 0.26 17.17
CA SER A 33 -1.58 1.19 18.29
C SER A 33 -2.51 2.38 18.05
N ALA A 34 -2.66 2.83 16.80
CA ALA A 34 -3.50 3.98 16.48
C ALA A 34 -4.06 3.99 15.05
N VAL A 35 -5.16 4.70 14.87
CA VAL A 35 -5.75 5.02 13.56
C VAL A 35 -6.10 6.50 13.48
N CYS A 36 -6.02 7.06 12.27
CA CYS A 36 -6.42 8.43 11.98
C CYS A 36 -7.40 8.48 10.81
N ASP A 37 -8.47 9.23 10.97
CA ASP A 37 -9.41 9.57 9.89
C ASP A 37 -10.17 10.85 10.26
N PRO A 38 -10.35 11.83 9.37
CA PRO A 38 -11.09 13.06 9.67
C PRO A 38 -12.59 12.79 9.90
N VAL A 39 -13.10 11.62 9.56
CA VAL A 39 -14.50 11.23 9.68
C VAL A 39 -14.71 10.40 10.95
N SER A 40 -15.44 10.95 11.93
CA SER A 40 -15.64 10.33 13.24
C SER A 40 -16.29 8.95 13.19
N GLU A 41 -17.20 8.71 12.24
CA GLU A 41 -17.85 7.41 12.06
C GLU A 41 -16.85 6.31 11.69
N HIS A 42 -15.79 6.64 10.95
CA HIS A 42 -14.73 5.69 10.65
C HIS A 42 -13.92 5.32 11.89
N LEU A 43 -13.69 6.27 12.78
CA LEU A 43 -13.00 6.04 14.05
C LEU A 43 -13.85 5.19 15.00
N GLN A 44 -15.15 5.44 15.07
CA GLN A 44 -16.09 4.61 15.84
C GLN A 44 -16.11 3.16 15.33
N MET A 45 -16.09 2.98 14.01
CA MET A 45 -15.99 1.65 13.40
C MET A 45 -14.66 0.95 13.77
N ALA A 46 -13.54 1.67 13.76
CA ALA A 46 -12.26 1.12 14.18
C ALA A 46 -12.30 0.65 15.65
N ASN A 47 -12.81 1.49 16.53
CA ASN A 47 -12.97 1.15 17.94
C ASN A 47 -13.92 -0.04 18.19
N SER A 48 -14.93 -0.25 17.34
CA SER A 48 -15.79 -1.42 17.43
C SER A 48 -15.10 -2.73 17.06
N LEU A 49 -14.04 -2.66 16.24
CA LEU A 49 -13.24 -3.82 15.82
C LEU A 49 -12.03 -4.09 16.73
N ASN A 50 -11.50 -3.03 17.34
CA ASN A 50 -10.41 -3.11 18.31
C ASN A 50 -10.55 -1.95 19.30
N THR A 51 -10.90 -2.26 20.54
CA THR A 51 -11.14 -1.25 21.61
C THR A 51 -9.86 -0.62 22.13
N ASP A 52 -8.72 -1.24 21.91
CA ASP A 52 -7.44 -0.79 22.44
C ASP A 52 -6.73 0.21 21.50
N VAL A 53 -7.24 0.34 20.26
CA VAL A 53 -6.67 1.25 19.28
C VAL A 53 -6.99 2.71 19.61
N ARG A 54 -5.96 3.56 19.68
CA ARG A 54 -6.15 5.01 19.84
C ARG A 54 -6.66 5.63 18.55
N THR A 55 -7.52 6.63 18.67
CA THR A 55 -8.14 7.28 17.50
C THR A 55 -7.82 8.76 17.44
N TYR A 56 -7.51 9.26 16.25
CA TYR A 56 -7.15 10.64 15.99
C TYR A 56 -7.89 11.17 14.76
N THR A 57 -8.25 12.45 14.78
CA THR A 57 -8.80 13.14 13.61
C THR A 57 -7.73 13.89 12.82
N ASP A 58 -6.57 14.13 13.41
CA ASP A 58 -5.41 14.80 12.83
C ASP A 58 -4.20 13.86 12.79
N ALA A 59 -3.58 13.75 11.61
CA ALA A 59 -2.44 12.85 11.41
C ALA A 59 -1.17 13.34 12.12
N GLU A 60 -0.98 14.66 12.20
CA GLU A 60 0.19 15.22 12.87
C GLU A 60 0.13 15.02 14.38
N GLU A 61 -1.06 15.13 14.99
CA GLU A 61 -1.26 14.78 16.40
C GLU A 61 -0.96 13.32 16.67
N LEU A 62 -1.42 12.41 15.81
CA LEU A 62 -1.10 10.98 15.92
C LEU A 62 0.41 10.75 15.92
N LEU A 63 1.13 11.31 14.94
CA LEU A 63 2.57 11.08 14.81
C LEU A 63 3.36 11.62 16.01
N LYS A 64 2.96 12.78 16.54
CA LYS A 64 3.58 13.36 17.75
C LYS A 64 3.38 12.52 19.00
N ASP A 65 2.16 12.02 19.20
CA ASP A 65 1.78 11.33 20.44
C ASP A 65 2.19 9.85 20.42
N VAL A 66 2.01 9.16 19.28
CA VAL A 66 2.24 7.71 19.16
C VAL A 66 3.69 7.38 18.83
N LYS A 67 4.31 8.17 17.95
CA LYS A 67 5.66 7.92 17.40
C LYS A 67 5.78 6.48 16.86
N PRO A 68 4.95 6.09 15.88
CA PRO A 68 4.90 4.71 15.42
C PRO A 68 6.16 4.32 14.65
N ASP A 69 6.55 3.05 14.70
CA ASP A 69 7.64 2.49 13.87
C ASP A 69 7.22 2.33 12.40
N ILE A 70 5.91 2.14 12.15
CA ILE A 70 5.36 1.93 10.80
C ILE A 70 4.09 2.76 10.67
N VAL A 71 3.96 3.49 9.56
CA VAL A 71 2.72 4.18 9.17
C VAL A 71 2.16 3.57 7.89
N SER A 72 0.86 3.29 7.90
CA SER A 72 0.13 2.79 6.75
C SER A 72 -0.76 3.89 6.17
N ILE A 73 -0.45 4.37 4.97
CA ILE A 73 -1.17 5.44 4.27
C ILE A 73 -2.16 4.79 3.30
N ALA A 74 -3.45 4.85 3.66
CA ALA A 74 -4.56 4.32 2.87
C ALA A 74 -5.63 5.41 2.65
N THR A 75 -5.20 6.63 2.48
CA THR A 75 -6.00 7.82 2.20
C THR A 75 -6.37 7.92 0.71
N TRP A 76 -6.93 9.02 0.26
CA TRP A 76 -7.10 9.30 -1.15
C TRP A 76 -5.75 9.62 -1.81
N LYS A 77 -5.61 9.23 -3.08
CA LYS A 77 -4.36 9.35 -3.85
C LYS A 77 -3.74 10.76 -3.88
N ASP A 78 -4.57 11.79 -3.85
CA ASP A 78 -4.20 13.21 -3.85
C ASP A 78 -3.58 13.69 -2.52
N THR A 79 -3.66 12.88 -1.48
CA THR A 79 -3.06 13.18 -0.18
C THR A 79 -1.82 12.33 0.16
N HIS A 80 -1.47 11.35 -0.67
CA HIS A 80 -0.35 10.44 -0.39
C HIS A 80 0.98 11.18 -0.21
N TYR A 81 1.28 12.11 -1.14
CA TYR A 81 2.50 12.90 -1.08
C TYR A 81 2.63 13.67 0.24
N GLU A 82 1.59 14.43 0.61
CA GLU A 82 1.57 15.22 1.85
C GLU A 82 1.69 14.34 3.10
N MET A 83 1.03 13.18 3.12
CA MET A 83 1.13 12.24 4.23
C MET A 83 2.54 11.64 4.35
N MET A 84 3.20 11.32 3.23
CA MET A 84 4.58 10.86 3.25
C MET A 84 5.55 11.96 3.68
N LYS A 85 5.35 13.22 3.24
CA LYS A 85 6.12 14.39 3.72
C LYS A 85 5.97 14.56 5.23
N LEU A 86 4.75 14.37 5.74
CA LEU A 86 4.50 14.43 7.18
C LEU A 86 5.24 13.30 7.92
N CYS A 87 5.19 12.07 7.41
CA CYS A 87 5.96 10.96 7.97
C CYS A 87 7.48 11.23 7.93
N SER A 88 7.97 11.80 6.83
CA SER A 88 9.38 12.22 6.69
C SER A 88 9.78 13.28 7.71
N LYS A 89 8.91 14.26 7.97
CA LYS A 89 9.13 15.31 9.00
C LYS A 89 9.29 14.71 10.40
N TYR A 90 8.53 13.66 10.70
CA TYR A 90 8.58 12.95 11.99
C TYR A 90 9.52 11.74 12.01
N GLU A 91 10.31 11.57 10.94
CA GLU A 91 11.34 10.51 10.83
C GLU A 91 10.78 9.11 11.11
N ILE A 92 9.57 8.83 10.60
CA ILE A 92 8.93 7.51 10.76
C ILE A 92 9.77 6.46 10.01
N PRO A 93 10.25 5.41 10.66
CA PRO A 93 11.20 4.47 10.05
C PRO A 93 10.69 3.73 8.82
N ALA A 94 9.38 3.42 8.77
CA ALA A 94 8.81 2.69 7.65
C ALA A 94 7.41 3.20 7.27
N ILE A 95 7.16 3.28 5.97
CA ILE A 95 5.88 3.74 5.39
C ILE A 95 5.37 2.68 4.42
N VAL A 96 4.11 2.25 4.60
CA VAL A 96 3.35 1.45 3.63
C VAL A 96 2.29 2.34 3.02
N CYS A 97 2.43 2.70 1.75
CA CYS A 97 1.52 3.60 1.07
C CYS A 97 0.73 2.88 -0.03
N GLU A 98 -0.55 3.22 -0.16
CA GLU A 98 -1.36 2.78 -1.29
C GLU A 98 -0.86 3.40 -2.61
N LYS A 99 -1.19 2.72 -3.68
CA LYS A 99 -0.90 3.21 -5.04
C LYS A 99 -2.00 4.22 -5.50
N PRO A 100 -1.65 5.18 -6.36
CA PRO A 100 -0.32 5.56 -6.83
C PRO A 100 0.48 6.26 -5.73
N ILE A 101 1.80 6.27 -5.84
CA ILE A 101 2.70 6.92 -4.87
C ILE A 101 2.40 8.41 -4.74
N ALA A 102 2.13 9.10 -5.84
CA ALA A 102 1.74 10.51 -5.90
C ALA A 102 0.92 10.78 -7.17
N GLU A 103 0.37 11.98 -7.32
CA GLU A 103 -0.38 12.39 -8.50
C GLU A 103 0.51 12.81 -9.68
N SER A 104 1.74 13.25 -9.41
CA SER A 104 2.72 13.62 -10.44
C SER A 104 4.02 12.83 -10.30
N ILE A 105 4.77 12.74 -11.40
CA ILE A 105 6.10 12.11 -11.43
C ILE A 105 7.10 12.93 -10.61
N GLU A 106 6.98 14.24 -10.63
CA GLU A 106 7.85 15.16 -9.89
C GLU A 106 7.71 14.90 -8.38
N HIS A 107 6.48 14.91 -7.85
CA HIS A 107 6.21 14.60 -6.45
C HIS A 107 6.65 13.17 -6.08
N ALA A 108 6.44 12.20 -6.99
CA ALA A 108 6.86 10.84 -6.73
C ALA A 108 8.37 10.71 -6.61
N ARG A 109 9.15 11.40 -7.47
CA ARG A 109 10.62 11.41 -7.39
C ARG A 109 11.10 12.14 -6.14
N GLU A 110 10.60 13.36 -5.92
CA GLU A 110 10.97 14.16 -4.76
C GLU A 110 10.80 13.39 -3.45
N ILE A 111 9.63 12.77 -3.24
CA ILE A 111 9.39 12.06 -1.97
C ILE A 111 10.23 10.79 -1.84
N VAL A 112 10.48 10.06 -2.92
CA VAL A 112 11.35 8.88 -2.90
C VAL A 112 12.79 9.27 -2.56
N ASP A 113 13.31 10.34 -3.18
CA ASP A 113 14.65 10.82 -2.93
C ASP A 113 14.80 11.29 -1.47
N GLU A 114 13.86 12.10 -0.96
CA GLU A 114 13.85 12.56 0.43
C GLU A 114 13.81 11.41 1.45
N LEU A 115 12.93 10.42 1.24
CA LEU A 115 12.83 9.29 2.15
C LEU A 115 14.08 8.42 2.12
N ASN A 116 14.69 8.22 0.95
CA ASN A 116 15.96 7.49 0.80
C ASN A 116 17.11 8.22 1.50
N GLU A 117 17.22 9.54 1.36
CA GLU A 117 18.24 10.36 2.04
C GLU A 117 18.16 10.24 3.55
N LYS A 118 16.94 10.11 4.09
CA LYS A 118 16.68 9.93 5.53
C LYS A 118 16.74 8.47 6.00
N GLY A 119 16.95 7.52 5.10
CA GLY A 119 16.94 6.09 5.44
C GLY A 119 15.57 5.56 5.83
N ILE A 120 14.49 6.21 5.41
CA ILE A 120 13.11 5.80 5.68
C ILE A 120 12.66 4.78 4.63
N HIS A 121 12.21 3.63 5.07
CA HIS A 121 11.75 2.56 4.17
C HIS A 121 10.35 2.86 3.61
N LEU A 122 10.22 2.93 2.29
CA LEU A 122 8.95 3.12 1.59
C LEU A 122 8.52 1.86 0.85
N PHE A 123 7.31 1.38 1.14
CA PHE A 123 6.66 0.26 0.45
C PHE A 123 5.37 0.75 -0.21
N ILE A 124 5.27 0.61 -1.54
CA ILE A 124 4.03 0.88 -2.26
C ILE A 124 3.22 -0.41 -2.38
N ASN A 125 1.96 -0.37 -1.95
CA ASN A 125 1.11 -1.55 -1.85
C ASN A 125 0.64 -2.06 -3.22
N HIS A 126 1.53 -2.72 -3.95
CA HIS A 126 1.22 -3.52 -5.12
C HIS A 126 0.87 -4.96 -4.69
N ARG A 127 -0.26 -5.12 -4.01
CA ARG A 127 -0.68 -6.37 -3.35
C ARG A 127 -0.64 -7.62 -4.24
N ARG A 128 -0.79 -7.47 -5.57
CA ARG A 128 -0.75 -8.61 -6.51
C ARG A 128 0.60 -9.32 -6.51
N ARG A 129 1.69 -8.65 -6.17
CA ARG A 129 3.02 -9.27 -6.07
C ARG A 129 3.09 -10.35 -4.98
N PHE A 130 2.18 -10.29 -4.00
CA PHE A 130 2.07 -11.23 -2.89
C PHE A 130 0.96 -12.26 -3.10
N ASP A 131 0.39 -12.34 -4.31
CA ASP A 131 -0.60 -13.34 -4.68
C ASP A 131 0.05 -14.70 -4.83
N GLU A 132 -0.52 -15.71 -4.18
CA GLU A 132 -0.01 -17.09 -4.15
C GLU A 132 0.14 -17.72 -5.54
N LEU A 133 -0.61 -17.23 -6.53
CA LEU A 133 -0.54 -17.72 -7.92
C LEU A 133 0.53 -17.00 -8.76
N LEU A 134 0.79 -15.72 -8.50
CA LEU A 134 1.70 -14.93 -9.33
C LEU A 134 3.17 -15.24 -9.05
N TYR A 135 3.52 -15.59 -7.81
CA TYR A 135 4.90 -15.92 -7.48
C TYR A 135 5.38 -17.22 -8.15
N PRO A 136 4.65 -18.35 -8.03
CA PRO A 136 4.98 -19.56 -8.78
C PRO A 136 4.95 -19.36 -10.30
N LEU A 137 4.01 -18.57 -10.82
CA LEU A 137 3.96 -18.25 -12.24
C LEU A 137 5.23 -17.55 -12.71
N ARG A 138 5.72 -16.57 -11.96
CA ARG A 138 6.98 -15.88 -12.25
C ARG A 138 8.16 -16.85 -12.33
N GLU A 139 8.30 -17.71 -11.34
CA GLU A 139 9.39 -18.71 -11.32
C GLU A 139 9.27 -19.70 -12.47
N ASN A 140 8.07 -20.15 -12.82
CA ASN A 140 7.84 -21.02 -13.97
C ASN A 140 8.21 -20.34 -15.29
N LEU A 141 7.87 -19.06 -15.47
CA LEU A 141 8.27 -18.27 -16.64
C LEU A 141 9.79 -18.12 -16.75
N LYS A 142 10.47 -17.82 -15.64
CA LYS A 142 11.93 -17.76 -15.57
C LYS A 142 12.59 -19.08 -15.96
N ASN A 143 12.01 -20.19 -15.55
CA ASN A 143 12.49 -21.54 -15.87
C ASN A 143 12.12 -21.99 -17.30
N GLY A 144 11.50 -21.12 -18.09
CA GLY A 144 11.22 -21.39 -19.51
C GLY A 144 10.09 -22.39 -19.76
N ILE A 145 9.13 -22.54 -18.84
CA ILE A 145 8.04 -23.53 -18.96
C ILE A 145 7.22 -23.37 -20.25
N ILE A 146 7.14 -22.16 -20.80
CA ILE A 146 6.48 -21.85 -22.08
C ILE A 146 7.49 -21.42 -23.17
N GLY A 147 8.79 -21.61 -22.92
CA GLY A 147 9.86 -21.09 -23.78
C GLY A 147 10.05 -19.57 -23.59
N GLU A 148 10.63 -18.94 -24.62
CA GLU A 148 10.86 -17.49 -24.63
C GLU A 148 9.53 -16.72 -24.76
N VAL A 149 9.34 -15.71 -23.91
CA VAL A 149 8.15 -14.85 -23.97
C VAL A 149 8.37 -13.77 -25.04
N ILE A 150 7.70 -13.92 -26.17
CA ILE A 150 7.78 -12.98 -27.31
C ILE A 150 6.83 -11.79 -27.13
N GLN A 151 5.64 -12.03 -26.56
CA GLN A 151 4.61 -11.02 -26.40
C GLN A 151 3.71 -11.31 -25.20
N ALA A 152 3.29 -10.24 -24.51
CA ALA A 152 2.27 -10.30 -23.47
C ALA A 152 1.16 -9.27 -23.76
N ASN A 153 -0.09 -9.70 -23.69
CA ASN A 153 -1.28 -8.84 -23.89
C ASN A 153 -2.13 -8.86 -22.62
N CYS A 154 -2.43 -7.67 -22.10
CA CYS A 154 -3.30 -7.52 -20.95
C CYS A 154 -4.49 -6.62 -21.25
N LEU A 155 -5.68 -7.10 -20.97
CA LEU A 155 -6.91 -6.33 -21.05
C LEU A 155 -7.35 -5.88 -19.66
N TYR A 156 -7.74 -4.63 -19.53
CA TYR A 156 -8.24 -4.08 -18.27
C TYR A 156 -9.33 -3.02 -18.51
N VAL A 157 -10.10 -2.74 -17.47
CA VAL A 157 -11.16 -1.71 -17.45
C VAL A 157 -10.86 -0.66 -16.37
N TYR A 158 -11.59 0.44 -16.36
CA TYR A 158 -11.49 1.56 -15.38
C TYR A 158 -10.23 2.43 -15.48
N GLY A 159 -9.59 2.52 -16.64
CA GLY A 159 -8.51 3.48 -16.90
C GLY A 159 -7.13 3.09 -16.35
N LEU A 160 -6.14 3.82 -16.85
CA LEU A 160 -4.71 3.51 -16.61
C LEU A 160 -4.32 3.67 -15.13
N ILE A 161 -4.68 4.79 -14.50
CA ILE A 161 -4.27 5.13 -13.13
C ILE A 161 -4.94 4.20 -12.09
N THR A 162 -6.15 3.74 -12.36
CA THR A 162 -6.88 2.89 -11.41
C THR A 162 -6.50 1.42 -11.51
N THR A 163 -6.75 0.81 -12.67
CA THR A 163 -6.51 -0.63 -12.89
C THR A 163 -5.25 -0.89 -13.70
N GLY A 164 -4.93 -0.03 -14.67
CA GLY A 164 -3.76 -0.20 -15.53
C GLY A 164 -2.44 -0.23 -14.75
N THR A 165 -2.29 0.55 -13.67
CA THR A 165 -1.11 0.50 -12.81
C THR A 165 -0.87 -0.90 -12.22
N HIS A 166 -1.92 -1.61 -11.84
CA HIS A 166 -1.80 -3.00 -11.38
C HIS A 166 -1.37 -3.94 -12.49
N VAL A 167 -1.84 -3.72 -13.72
CA VAL A 167 -1.48 -4.54 -14.88
C VAL A 167 -0.01 -4.32 -15.26
N ILE A 168 0.42 -3.07 -15.35
CA ILE A 168 1.82 -2.71 -15.62
C ILE A 168 2.74 -3.31 -14.55
N ASP A 169 2.38 -3.15 -13.28
CA ASP A 169 3.15 -3.72 -12.17
C ASP A 169 3.22 -5.24 -12.25
N THR A 170 2.09 -5.92 -12.55
CA THR A 170 2.06 -7.38 -12.73
C THR A 170 2.95 -7.82 -13.89
N LEU A 171 2.90 -7.15 -15.04
CA LEU A 171 3.79 -7.45 -16.17
C LEU A 171 5.25 -7.26 -15.81
N ARG A 172 5.60 -6.15 -15.17
CA ARG A 172 6.98 -5.92 -14.69
C ARG A 172 7.44 -6.98 -13.68
N PHE A 173 6.55 -7.39 -12.78
CA PHE A 173 6.86 -8.43 -11.82
C PHE A 173 7.12 -9.79 -12.48
N LEU A 174 6.29 -10.17 -13.46
CA LEU A 174 6.40 -11.45 -14.14
C LEU A 174 7.56 -11.50 -15.14
N LEU A 175 7.84 -10.38 -15.85
CA LEU A 175 8.69 -10.38 -17.05
C LEU A 175 9.99 -9.58 -16.91
N LYS A 176 10.22 -8.85 -15.81
CA LYS A 176 11.38 -7.96 -15.64
C LYS A 176 12.73 -8.66 -15.91
N ASP A 177 12.85 -9.91 -15.51
CA ASP A 177 14.09 -10.69 -15.67
C ASP A 177 14.13 -11.47 -17.01
N ILE A 178 13.05 -11.41 -17.82
CA ILE A 178 12.87 -12.16 -19.06
C ILE A 178 12.91 -11.23 -20.28
N ALA A 179 12.40 -10.01 -20.15
CA ALA A 179 12.12 -9.11 -21.28
C ALA A 179 13.16 -8.01 -21.52
N GLY A 180 14.32 -8.05 -20.89
CA GLY A 180 15.27 -6.92 -21.02
C GLY A 180 14.69 -5.60 -20.51
N GLU A 181 15.36 -4.47 -20.79
CA GLU A 181 14.84 -3.14 -20.43
C GLU A 181 13.52 -2.83 -21.19
N VAL A 182 12.45 -2.63 -20.45
CA VAL A 182 11.18 -2.09 -20.95
C VAL A 182 11.12 -0.60 -20.66
#